data_98ddc072499864edaffee4a162dd5f90
#
_entry.id   98ddc072499864edaffee4a162dd5f90
#
_cell.length_a   1.000
_cell.length_b   1.000
_cell.length_c   1.000
_cell.angle_alpha   90.00
_cell.angle_beta   90.00
_cell.angle_gamma   90.00
#
_symmetry.space_group_name_H-M   'P 1'
#
loop_
_entity.id
_entity.type
_entity.pdbx_description
1 polymer ?
#
loop_
_entity_poly.entity_id
_entity_poly.type
_entity_poly.pdbx_seq_one_letter_code
_entity_poly.pdbx_strand_id
1 'polypeptide(L)'
;MKLTISTQAKTAASKSRSPYRRPVKRSLRPRAFVMAGVLLLCLLTIFFIGQARQQLPYEPLTLEEIQQVRAAAPIETPLREGVVEAGLELLGKVNYFWGGKSTAEGMDPAWGQPRLVESEGSQSSGTTRPYGLDCSGFVAWCYIQQGFSSQQVEELVGYGTWNQWDRSESISFHQLRVGDWAFQNKYPTDQGNHIGICIGFDQKGKPLFLHCASSFDNVVVTGAGDIFRYARRPLIYSCLLYTSPSPRD
;
A
#
# COMPACT_ATOMS: atom_id res chain seq x y z
N MET A 1 60.09 -104.96 25.11
CA MET A 1 59.33 -103.72 25.39
C MET A 1 59.28 -102.87 24.11
N LYS A 2 58.27 -103.05 23.36
CA LYS A 2 58.11 -102.38 22.06
C LYS A 2 56.69 -101.83 21.98
N LEU A 3 56.56 -100.55 21.79
CA LEU A 3 55.30 -99.94 21.53
C LEU A 3 55.21 -99.59 20.02
N THR A 4 54.14 -100.07 19.44
CA THR A 4 53.78 -99.85 18.05
C THR A 4 52.75 -98.75 17.98
N ILE A 5 53.00 -97.73 17.15
CA ILE A 5 52.11 -96.62 16.94
C ILE A 5 51.43 -96.83 15.59
N SER A 6 50.12 -96.90 15.60
CA SER A 6 49.27 -96.97 14.42
C SER A 6 48.82 -95.53 14.00
N THR A 7 49.00 -95.23 12.73
CA THR A 7 48.64 -93.96 12.11
C THR A 7 47.28 -94.09 11.43
N GLN A 8 46.30 -93.36 11.84
CA GLN A 8 45.04 -93.25 11.11
C GLN A 8 44.94 -91.88 10.37
N ALA A 9 44.77 -91.97 9.12
CA ALA A 9 44.51 -90.77 8.23
C ALA A 9 43.05 -90.35 8.39
N LYS A 10 42.83 -89.09 8.66
CA LYS A 10 41.49 -88.42 8.62
C LYS A 10 41.33 -87.67 7.33
N THR A 11 40.34 -88.06 6.54
CA THR A 11 39.84 -87.40 5.36
C THR A 11 39.19 -86.08 5.74
N ALA A 12 39.64 -84.98 5.14
CA ALA A 12 39.08 -83.70 5.34
C ALA A 12 37.91 -83.45 4.35
N ALA A 13 36.71 -83.16 4.86
CA ALA A 13 35.57 -82.83 4.10
C ALA A 13 35.63 -81.34 3.76
N SER A 14 35.63 -80.97 2.44
CA SER A 14 35.57 -79.66 1.92
C SER A 14 34.15 -79.06 2.13
N LYS A 15 34.04 -78.04 2.96
CA LYS A 15 32.82 -77.22 3.07
C LYS A 15 32.87 -76.13 2.01
N SER A 16 31.96 -76.15 1.01
CA SER A 16 31.72 -75.12 0.05
C SER A 16 31.14 -73.87 0.75
N ARG A 17 31.82 -72.76 0.74
CA ARG A 17 31.33 -71.49 1.24
C ARG A 17 30.54 -70.82 0.13
N SER A 18 29.21 -70.68 0.34
CA SER A 18 28.33 -69.85 -0.42
C SER A 18 28.81 -68.37 -0.39
N PRO A 19 28.90 -67.63 -1.52
CA PRO A 19 29.30 -66.26 -1.50
C PRO A 19 28.10 -65.38 -1.08
N TYR A 20 28.06 -65.07 0.22
CA TYR A 20 27.12 -64.01 0.73
C TYR A 20 27.52 -62.70 0.16
N ARG A 21 26.77 -62.17 -0.89
CA ARG A 21 26.92 -60.82 -1.43
C ARG A 21 26.39 -59.84 -0.41
N ARG A 22 27.26 -59.09 0.24
CA ARG A 22 26.89 -57.91 1.06
C ARG A 22 26.19 -56.89 0.17
N PRO A 23 25.04 -56.27 0.58
CA PRO A 23 24.40 -55.22 -0.15
C PRO A 23 25.36 -54.04 -0.22
N VAL A 24 25.65 -53.59 -1.45
CA VAL A 24 26.44 -52.38 -1.70
C VAL A 24 25.58 -51.21 -1.24
N LYS A 25 25.92 -50.57 -0.12
CA LYS A 25 25.35 -49.29 0.28
C LYS A 25 25.70 -48.29 -0.80
N ARG A 26 24.74 -47.96 -1.66
CA ARG A 26 24.86 -46.80 -2.59
C ARG A 26 25.00 -45.55 -1.73
N SER A 27 26.21 -45.03 -1.57
CA SER A 27 26.43 -43.70 -1.01
C SER A 27 25.81 -42.71 -1.98
N LEU A 28 24.80 -41.98 -1.54
CA LEU A 28 24.26 -40.83 -2.30
C LEU A 28 25.44 -39.88 -2.54
N ARG A 29 25.72 -39.62 -3.81
CA ARG A 29 26.86 -38.78 -4.22
C ARG A 29 26.75 -37.43 -3.54
N PRO A 30 27.81 -36.85 -2.95
CA PRO A 30 27.76 -35.57 -2.24
C PRO A 30 27.20 -34.42 -3.09
N ARG A 31 27.30 -34.55 -4.41
CA ARG A 31 26.66 -33.61 -5.36
C ARG A 31 25.12 -33.57 -5.26
N ALA A 32 24.47 -34.67 -4.93
CA ALA A 32 23.01 -34.69 -4.76
C ALA A 32 22.55 -33.92 -3.52
N PHE A 33 23.31 -33.95 -2.44
CA PHE A 33 23.02 -33.16 -1.23
C PHE A 33 23.28 -31.67 -1.45
N VAL A 34 24.33 -31.32 -2.20
CA VAL A 34 24.61 -29.94 -2.55
C VAL A 34 23.48 -29.36 -3.43
N MET A 35 23.05 -30.10 -4.45
CA MET A 35 21.95 -29.67 -5.32
C MET A 35 20.62 -29.55 -4.55
N ALA A 36 20.30 -30.45 -3.65
CA ALA A 36 19.12 -30.39 -2.80
C ALA A 36 19.19 -29.16 -1.85
N GLY A 37 20.37 -28.88 -1.28
CA GLY A 37 20.59 -27.70 -0.44
C GLY A 37 20.42 -26.37 -1.19
N VAL A 38 20.95 -26.28 -2.41
CA VAL A 38 20.78 -25.10 -3.27
C VAL A 38 19.30 -24.92 -3.65
N LEU A 39 18.61 -26.00 -4.03
CA LEU A 39 17.19 -25.93 -4.36
C LEU A 39 16.34 -25.47 -3.17
N LEU A 40 16.63 -26.00 -1.97
CA LEU A 40 15.94 -25.59 -0.75
C LEU A 40 16.22 -24.11 -0.43
N LEU A 41 17.45 -23.64 -0.58
CA LEU A 41 17.81 -22.25 -0.38
C LEU A 41 17.07 -21.33 -1.38
N CYS A 42 17.00 -21.72 -2.65
CA CYS A 42 16.23 -20.99 -3.66
C CYS A 42 14.72 -20.96 -3.33
N LEU A 43 14.15 -22.06 -2.87
CA LEU A 43 12.74 -22.11 -2.46
C LEU A 43 12.48 -21.24 -1.22
N LEU A 44 13.40 -21.27 -0.24
CA LEU A 44 13.32 -20.40 0.94
C LEU A 44 13.47 -18.93 0.57
N THR A 45 14.39 -18.57 -0.32
CA THR A 45 14.54 -17.18 -0.77
C THR A 45 13.30 -16.72 -1.54
N ILE A 46 12.72 -17.53 -2.42
CA ILE A 46 11.46 -17.22 -3.11
C ILE A 46 10.31 -17.07 -2.10
N PHE A 47 10.24 -17.96 -1.11
CA PHE A 47 9.24 -17.89 -0.04
C PHE A 47 9.40 -16.63 0.81
N PHE A 48 10.63 -16.28 1.22
CA PHE A 48 10.89 -15.07 2.00
C PHE A 48 10.72 -13.78 1.16
N ILE A 49 11.06 -13.79 -0.13
CA ILE A 49 10.77 -12.67 -1.05
C ILE A 49 9.25 -12.54 -1.24
N GLY A 50 8.53 -13.65 -1.33
CA GLY A 50 7.06 -13.65 -1.37
C GLY A 50 6.41 -13.12 -0.09
N GLN A 51 6.96 -13.45 1.08
CA GLN A 51 6.51 -12.91 2.37
C GLN A 51 6.94 -11.45 2.60
N ALA A 52 8.11 -11.05 2.10
CA ALA A 52 8.61 -9.66 2.21
C ALA A 52 7.91 -8.69 1.24
N ARG A 53 7.20 -9.16 0.23
CA ARG A 53 6.09 -8.41 -0.34
C ARG A 53 5.02 -8.37 0.76
N GLN A 54 5.12 -7.39 1.66
CA GLN A 54 3.94 -6.94 2.40
C GLN A 54 2.86 -6.77 1.33
N GLN A 55 1.86 -7.65 1.35
CA GLN A 55 0.66 -7.43 0.55
C GLN A 55 0.14 -6.10 1.03
N LEU A 56 0.35 -5.06 0.23
CA LEU A 56 -0.30 -3.79 0.46
C LEU A 56 -1.79 -4.12 0.56
N PRO A 57 -2.51 -3.59 1.53
CA PRO A 57 -3.91 -3.96 1.78
C PRO A 57 -4.82 -3.65 0.58
N TYR A 58 -4.27 -3.01 -0.45
CA TYR A 58 -4.91 -2.62 -1.69
C TYR A 58 -3.85 -2.32 -2.76
N GLU A 59 -4.16 -2.59 -4.02
CA GLU A 59 -3.29 -2.27 -5.15
C GLU A 59 -3.75 -0.95 -5.79
N PRO A 60 -2.80 -0.08 -6.23
CA PRO A 60 -3.13 1.11 -7.02
C PRO A 60 -3.75 0.72 -8.36
N LEU A 61 -4.77 1.48 -8.76
CA LEU A 61 -5.36 1.36 -10.08
C LEU A 61 -4.40 1.90 -11.14
N THR A 62 -4.46 1.30 -12.32
CA THR A 62 -3.82 1.82 -13.54
C THR A 62 -4.54 3.07 -14.05
N LEU A 63 -3.86 3.86 -14.88
CA LEU A 63 -4.47 5.05 -15.50
C LEU A 63 -5.71 4.68 -16.33
N GLU A 64 -5.69 3.55 -17.02
CA GLU A 64 -6.83 3.09 -17.82
C GLU A 64 -8.05 2.77 -16.94
N GLU A 65 -7.85 2.06 -15.83
CA GLU A 65 -8.91 1.78 -14.87
C GLU A 65 -9.48 3.05 -14.26
N ILE A 66 -8.62 4.03 -13.91
CA ILE A 66 -9.05 5.34 -13.39
C ILE A 66 -9.90 6.07 -14.43
N GLN A 67 -9.48 6.10 -15.69
CA GLN A 67 -10.25 6.73 -16.77
C GLN A 67 -11.62 6.07 -16.96
N GLN A 68 -11.70 4.74 -16.91
CA GLN A 68 -12.95 4.00 -16.99
C GLN A 68 -13.90 4.36 -15.82
N VAL A 69 -13.35 4.45 -14.60
CA VAL A 69 -14.11 4.83 -13.41
C VAL A 69 -14.64 6.26 -13.54
N ARG A 70 -13.79 7.20 -13.95
CA ARG A 70 -14.18 8.61 -14.13
C ARG A 70 -15.23 8.79 -15.23
N ALA A 71 -15.10 8.08 -16.33
CA ALA A 71 -16.08 8.12 -17.43
C ALA A 71 -17.46 7.55 -17.01
N ALA A 72 -17.48 6.63 -16.06
CA ALA A 72 -18.71 6.02 -15.54
C ALA A 72 -19.30 6.76 -14.33
N ALA A 73 -18.52 7.64 -13.69
CA ALA A 73 -18.95 8.38 -12.51
C ALA A 73 -20.03 9.42 -12.86
N PRO A 74 -21.03 9.65 -11.99
CA PRO A 74 -21.97 10.75 -12.13
C PRO A 74 -21.21 12.08 -12.14
N ILE A 75 -21.65 13.01 -13.00
CA ILE A 75 -21.13 14.38 -13.01
C ILE A 75 -21.67 15.10 -11.79
N GLU A 76 -20.77 15.63 -11.01
CA GLU A 76 -21.06 16.39 -9.79
C GLU A 76 -20.92 17.93 -10.03
N THR A 77 -20.93 18.70 -8.96
CA THR A 77 -20.71 20.15 -9.08
C THR A 77 -19.30 20.47 -9.59
N PRO A 78 -19.09 21.60 -10.27
CA PRO A 78 -17.77 22.00 -10.78
C PRO A 78 -16.66 21.95 -9.73
N LEU A 79 -16.95 22.33 -8.47
CA LEU A 79 -15.97 22.25 -7.40
C LEU A 79 -15.56 20.81 -7.09
N ARG A 80 -16.52 19.87 -7.03
CA ARG A 80 -16.22 18.46 -6.75
C ARG A 80 -15.37 17.83 -7.85
N GLU A 81 -15.74 18.10 -9.09
CA GLU A 81 -14.98 17.65 -10.27
C GLU A 81 -13.59 18.25 -10.28
N GLY A 82 -13.47 19.56 -10.12
CA GLY A 82 -12.19 20.25 -10.12
C GLY A 82 -11.23 19.77 -9.02
N VAL A 83 -11.72 19.51 -7.82
CA VAL A 83 -10.92 18.94 -6.71
C VAL A 83 -10.37 17.56 -7.07
N VAL A 84 -11.19 16.72 -7.68
CA VAL A 84 -10.75 15.37 -8.10
C VAL A 84 -9.75 15.45 -9.26
N GLU A 85 -10.03 16.26 -10.29
CA GLU A 85 -9.14 16.41 -11.44
C GLU A 85 -7.76 16.97 -11.02
N ALA A 86 -7.74 17.99 -10.16
CA ALA A 86 -6.48 18.52 -9.61
C ALA A 86 -5.67 17.42 -8.91
N GLY A 87 -6.31 16.58 -8.12
CA GLY A 87 -5.63 15.49 -7.45
C GLY A 87 -5.14 14.40 -8.41
N LEU A 88 -5.90 14.10 -9.47
CA LEU A 88 -5.51 13.15 -10.52
C LEU A 88 -4.27 13.61 -11.31
N GLU A 89 -4.07 14.93 -11.47
CA GLU A 89 -2.86 15.47 -12.09
C GLU A 89 -1.57 15.10 -11.35
N LEU A 90 -1.65 14.79 -10.05
CA LEU A 90 -0.50 14.44 -9.22
C LEU A 90 -0.18 12.93 -9.19
N LEU A 91 -0.94 12.09 -9.89
CA LEU A 91 -0.68 10.65 -9.93
C LEU A 91 0.75 10.35 -10.39
N GLY A 92 1.49 9.63 -9.57
CA GLY A 92 2.87 9.25 -9.88
C GLY A 92 3.89 10.38 -9.84
N LYS A 93 3.54 11.60 -9.40
CA LYS A 93 4.40 12.79 -9.56
C LYS A 93 4.89 13.41 -8.26
N VAL A 94 4.29 13.08 -7.13
CA VAL A 94 4.57 13.74 -5.85
C VAL A 94 4.85 12.74 -4.76
N ASN A 95 6.05 12.82 -4.16
CA ASN A 95 6.43 11.95 -3.05
C ASN A 95 5.56 12.19 -1.81
N TYR A 96 5.41 11.15 -1.00
CA TYR A 96 4.84 11.30 0.32
C TYR A 96 5.87 11.92 1.29
N PHE A 97 5.49 13.05 1.90
CA PHE A 97 6.33 13.72 2.88
C PHE A 97 5.51 14.01 4.13
N TRP A 98 5.86 13.41 5.27
CA TRP A 98 5.13 13.59 6.53
C TRP A 98 5.14 15.05 6.98
N GLY A 99 3.95 15.64 7.16
CA GLY A 99 3.76 17.07 7.42
C GLY A 99 3.86 17.95 6.18
N GLY A 100 4.01 17.35 4.98
CA GLY A 100 4.13 18.08 3.73
C GLY A 100 2.85 18.81 3.33
N LYS A 101 3.00 20.09 3.01
CA LYS A 101 1.92 20.99 2.57
C LYS A 101 2.45 21.84 1.43
N SER A 102 1.55 22.29 0.57
CA SER A 102 1.86 23.28 -0.46
C SER A 102 0.68 24.22 -0.68
N THR A 103 0.97 25.48 -0.91
CA THR A 103 0.01 26.51 -1.32
C THR A 103 0.26 26.99 -2.75
N ALA A 104 1.15 26.29 -3.47
CA ALA A 104 1.47 26.62 -4.85
C ALA A 104 0.27 26.34 -5.77
N GLU A 105 -0.01 27.26 -6.67
CA GLU A 105 -0.85 27.01 -7.83
C GLU A 105 -0.02 26.23 -8.87
N GLY A 106 -0.54 25.08 -9.30
CA GLY A 106 0.20 24.15 -10.14
C GLY A 106 1.27 23.36 -9.35
N MET A 107 2.24 22.82 -10.08
CA MET A 107 3.32 22.01 -9.50
C MET A 107 4.26 22.87 -8.64
N ASP A 108 4.41 22.48 -7.37
CA ASP A 108 5.34 23.17 -6.47
C ASP A 108 6.79 22.82 -6.86
N PRO A 109 7.65 23.81 -7.18
CA PRO A 109 9.03 23.56 -7.56
C PRO A 109 9.90 22.99 -6.43
N ALA A 110 9.41 23.03 -5.19
CA ALA A 110 10.08 22.42 -4.05
C ALA A 110 9.91 20.88 -3.98
N TRP A 111 8.92 20.32 -4.66
CA TRP A 111 8.70 18.88 -4.66
C TRP A 111 9.87 18.12 -5.27
N GLY A 112 10.19 16.98 -4.69
CA GLY A 112 11.35 16.16 -5.05
C GLY A 112 12.68 16.67 -4.48
N GLN A 113 12.76 17.91 -3.97
CA GLN A 113 13.99 18.40 -3.35
C GLN A 113 14.20 17.76 -1.97
N PRO A 114 15.45 17.42 -1.61
CA PRO A 114 15.76 16.88 -0.29
C PRO A 114 15.37 17.87 0.82
N ARG A 115 14.56 17.43 1.78
CA ARG A 115 14.13 18.23 2.93
C ARG A 115 14.10 17.37 4.20
N LEU A 116 14.45 17.97 5.34
CA LEU A 116 14.31 17.35 6.66
C LEU A 116 12.83 17.24 7.03
N VAL A 117 12.40 16.05 7.47
CA VAL A 117 11.06 15.84 8.04
C VAL A 117 11.07 16.35 9.47
N GLU A 118 10.59 17.56 9.70
CA GLU A 118 10.57 18.22 11.02
C GLU A 118 9.35 17.80 11.86
N SER A 119 8.26 17.40 11.21
CA SER A 119 7.04 16.97 11.90
C SER A 119 7.30 15.67 12.67
N GLU A 120 6.91 15.67 13.95
CA GLU A 120 7.00 14.49 14.83
C GLU A 120 5.91 13.46 14.52
N GLY A 121 6.04 12.25 15.10
CA GLY A 121 4.99 11.22 15.05
C GLY A 121 5.04 10.28 13.85
N SER A 122 6.13 10.28 13.08
CA SER A 122 6.35 9.34 11.98
C SER A 122 7.72 8.66 12.09
N GLN A 123 7.85 7.47 11.51
CA GLN A 123 9.15 6.81 11.37
C GLN A 123 10.13 7.60 10.48
N SER A 124 9.62 8.51 9.65
CA SER A 124 10.45 9.39 8.82
C SER A 124 10.89 10.67 9.54
N SER A 125 10.34 10.99 10.72
CA SER A 125 10.71 12.18 11.50
C SER A 125 12.22 12.23 11.76
N GLY A 126 12.82 13.40 11.53
CA GLY A 126 14.27 13.59 11.66
C GLY A 126 15.11 13.03 10.49
N THR A 127 14.50 12.46 9.44
CA THR A 127 15.21 12.00 8.24
C THR A 127 15.04 12.98 7.07
N THR A 128 16.02 13.00 6.15
CA THR A 128 15.89 13.76 4.91
C THR A 128 15.21 12.92 3.85
N ARG A 129 14.15 13.46 3.24
CA ARG A 129 13.35 12.82 2.20
C ARG A 129 13.10 13.78 1.04
N PRO A 130 12.77 13.28 -0.16
CA PRO A 130 12.21 14.12 -1.21
C PRO A 130 10.95 14.82 -0.70
N TYR A 131 10.91 16.15 -0.81
CA TYR A 131 9.75 16.93 -0.35
C TYR A 131 8.53 16.64 -1.21
N GLY A 132 7.35 16.68 -0.59
CA GLY A 132 6.09 16.41 -1.23
C GLY A 132 4.92 16.72 -0.30
N LEU A 133 3.86 15.95 -0.37
CA LEU A 133 2.64 16.14 0.39
C LEU A 133 2.40 14.97 1.36
N ASP A 134 1.79 15.23 2.51
CA ASP A 134 1.11 14.17 3.25
C ASP A 134 -0.34 14.00 2.75
N CYS A 135 -1.08 13.04 3.31
CA CYS A 135 -2.45 12.76 2.86
C CYS A 135 -3.38 13.94 3.02
N SER A 136 -3.28 14.71 4.10
CA SER A 136 -4.10 15.88 4.38
C SER A 136 -3.65 17.11 3.61
N GLY A 137 -2.35 17.26 3.38
CA GLY A 137 -1.78 18.32 2.53
C GLY A 137 -2.16 18.15 1.07
N PHE A 138 -2.25 16.91 0.61
CA PHE A 138 -2.77 16.57 -0.71
C PHE A 138 -4.22 17.05 -0.87
N VAL A 139 -5.10 16.73 0.07
CA VAL A 139 -6.49 17.20 0.04
C VAL A 139 -6.56 18.71 0.03
N ALA A 140 -5.82 19.39 0.91
CA ALA A 140 -5.80 20.86 0.97
C ALA A 140 -5.31 21.47 -0.35
N TRP A 141 -4.26 20.92 -0.96
CA TRP A 141 -3.72 21.40 -2.23
C TRP A 141 -4.74 21.30 -3.37
N CYS A 142 -5.56 20.25 -3.41
CA CYS A 142 -6.61 20.13 -4.43
C CYS A 142 -7.60 21.31 -4.40
N TYR A 143 -7.88 21.87 -3.23
CA TYR A 143 -8.72 23.07 -3.11
C TYR A 143 -7.98 24.37 -3.47
N ILE A 144 -6.67 24.47 -3.19
CA ILE A 144 -5.87 25.60 -3.72
C ILE A 144 -5.99 25.67 -5.24
N GLN A 145 -5.97 24.54 -5.94
CA GLN A 145 -6.13 24.50 -7.39
C GLN A 145 -7.52 24.96 -7.88
N GLN A 146 -8.49 25.06 -6.98
CA GLN A 146 -9.82 25.61 -7.30
C GLN A 146 -9.93 27.13 -7.04
N GLY A 147 -8.80 27.79 -6.81
CA GLY A 147 -8.73 29.23 -6.57
C GLY A 147 -9.01 29.65 -5.13
N PHE A 148 -9.08 28.70 -4.17
CA PHE A 148 -9.14 29.06 -2.76
C PHE A 148 -7.78 29.54 -2.26
N SER A 149 -7.75 30.66 -1.56
CA SER A 149 -6.53 31.09 -0.85
C SER A 149 -6.18 30.12 0.28
N SER A 150 -4.92 30.12 0.72
CA SER A 150 -4.47 29.29 1.86
C SER A 150 -5.30 29.53 3.12
N GLN A 151 -5.71 30.78 3.37
CA GLN A 151 -6.58 31.13 4.49
C GLN A 151 -7.98 30.51 4.33
N GLN A 152 -8.57 30.59 3.15
CA GLN A 152 -9.88 29.97 2.89
C GLN A 152 -9.81 28.44 3.01
N VAL A 153 -8.72 27.83 2.54
CA VAL A 153 -8.50 26.38 2.71
C VAL A 153 -8.36 26.03 4.20
N GLU A 154 -7.64 26.83 5.00
CA GLU A 154 -7.54 26.59 6.44
C GLU A 154 -8.90 26.68 7.15
N GLU A 155 -9.73 27.66 6.77
CA GLU A 155 -11.04 27.88 7.36
C GLU A 155 -12.08 26.83 6.95
N LEU A 156 -12.13 26.45 5.67
CA LEU A 156 -13.23 25.67 5.07
C LEU A 156 -12.90 24.20 4.89
N VAL A 157 -11.61 23.86 4.75
CA VAL A 157 -11.11 22.51 4.48
C VAL A 157 -10.28 22.01 5.65
N GLY A 158 -9.35 22.81 6.13
CA GLY A 158 -8.40 22.50 7.21
C GLY A 158 -7.11 21.84 6.73
N TYR A 159 -6.03 22.10 7.47
CA TYR A 159 -4.78 21.38 7.36
C TYR A 159 -4.67 20.35 8.49
N GLY A 160 -4.32 19.12 8.14
CA GLY A 160 -4.33 17.98 9.06
C GLY A 160 -5.67 17.22 9.07
N THR A 161 -5.59 15.91 9.20
CA THR A 161 -6.77 15.03 9.11
C THR A 161 -7.81 15.30 10.21
N TRP A 162 -7.42 15.77 11.39
CA TRP A 162 -8.34 16.14 12.46
C TRP A 162 -9.16 17.38 12.10
N ASN A 163 -8.54 18.42 11.50
CA ASN A 163 -9.22 19.63 11.02
C ASN A 163 -10.21 19.30 9.90
N GLN A 164 -9.78 18.44 8.96
CA GLN A 164 -10.62 17.98 7.85
C GLN A 164 -11.80 17.15 8.35
N TRP A 165 -11.58 16.36 9.41
CA TRP A 165 -12.67 15.66 10.08
C TRP A 165 -13.72 16.62 10.66
N ASP A 166 -13.31 17.66 11.37
CA ASP A 166 -14.19 18.62 11.99
C ASP A 166 -14.95 19.49 10.95
N ARG A 167 -14.37 19.65 9.75
CA ARG A 167 -14.98 20.39 8.61
C ARG A 167 -15.76 19.48 7.66
N SER A 168 -16.19 18.34 8.14
CA SER A 168 -16.99 17.40 7.36
C SER A 168 -18.03 16.73 8.22
N GLU A 169 -19.13 16.30 7.62
CA GLU A 169 -20.21 15.57 8.28
C GLU A 169 -20.14 14.08 7.99
N SER A 170 -20.59 13.26 8.94
CA SER A 170 -20.64 11.80 8.77
C SER A 170 -21.74 11.41 7.79
N ILE A 171 -21.39 10.57 6.82
CA ILE A 171 -22.32 9.95 5.89
C ILE A 171 -22.10 8.44 5.87
N SER A 172 -23.05 7.68 5.33
CA SER A 172 -22.85 6.27 5.04
C SER A 172 -22.06 6.08 3.73
N PHE A 173 -21.39 4.93 3.57
CA PHE A 173 -20.69 4.62 2.32
C PHE A 173 -21.64 4.58 1.10
N HIS A 174 -22.93 4.30 1.30
CA HIS A 174 -23.94 4.34 0.23
C HIS A 174 -24.33 5.76 -0.23
N GLN A 175 -23.96 6.77 0.57
CA GLN A 175 -24.21 8.18 0.27
C GLN A 175 -22.99 8.88 -0.31
N LEU A 176 -21.85 8.16 -0.45
CA LEU A 176 -20.64 8.71 -1.06
C LEU A 176 -20.92 9.23 -2.46
N ARG A 177 -20.34 10.37 -2.76
CA ARG A 177 -20.29 10.99 -4.07
C ARG A 177 -18.84 11.33 -4.42
N VAL A 178 -18.58 11.59 -5.69
CA VAL A 178 -17.29 12.10 -6.14
C VAL A 178 -16.95 13.38 -5.36
N GLY A 179 -15.72 13.47 -4.87
CA GLY A 179 -15.23 14.57 -4.03
C GLY A 179 -15.49 14.42 -2.53
N ASP A 180 -16.34 13.47 -2.07
CA ASP A 180 -16.49 13.18 -0.65
C ASP A 180 -15.21 12.52 -0.11
N TRP A 181 -15.00 12.61 1.21
CA TRP A 181 -13.80 12.08 1.86
C TRP A 181 -14.07 10.75 2.58
N ALA A 182 -13.02 9.99 2.77
CA ALA A 182 -13.02 8.87 3.71
C ALA A 182 -11.76 8.87 4.56
N PHE A 183 -11.91 8.44 5.81
CA PHE A 183 -10.86 8.41 6.82
C PHE A 183 -10.62 7.00 7.31
N GLN A 184 -9.40 6.75 7.78
CA GLN A 184 -9.00 5.48 8.38
C GLN A 184 -9.56 5.31 9.79
N ASN A 185 -9.44 6.33 10.64
CA ASN A 185 -9.81 6.29 12.04
C ASN A 185 -10.87 7.36 12.36
N LYS A 186 -11.74 7.05 13.33
CA LYS A 186 -12.71 7.99 13.87
C LYS A 186 -12.03 8.90 14.87
N TYR A 187 -12.29 10.20 14.80
CA TYR A 187 -11.88 11.15 15.83
C TYR A 187 -12.89 11.21 17.00
N PRO A 188 -12.37 11.46 18.24
CA PRO A 188 -10.98 11.62 18.60
C PRO A 188 -10.21 10.30 18.54
N THR A 189 -8.92 10.36 18.19
CA THR A 189 -8.01 9.22 18.14
C THR A 189 -6.61 9.67 18.54
N ASP A 190 -5.88 8.80 19.22
CA ASP A 190 -4.44 8.92 19.53
C ASP A 190 -3.55 8.28 18.46
N GLN A 191 -4.18 7.61 17.49
CA GLN A 191 -3.48 6.99 16.35
C GLN A 191 -3.38 7.97 15.19
N GLY A 192 -2.36 7.79 14.37
CA GLY A 192 -2.27 8.45 13.08
C GLY A 192 -3.54 8.18 12.25
N ASN A 193 -3.89 9.13 11.38
CA ASN A 193 -5.06 9.00 10.53
C ASN A 193 -4.67 9.18 9.06
N HIS A 194 -5.51 8.67 8.18
CA HIS A 194 -5.35 8.79 6.74
C HIS A 194 -6.64 9.27 6.10
N ILE A 195 -6.55 10.02 5.01
CA ILE A 195 -7.68 10.57 4.27
C ILE A 195 -7.51 10.32 2.78
N GLY A 196 -8.61 10.07 2.09
CA GLY A 196 -8.71 9.99 0.64
C GLY A 196 -9.97 10.65 0.12
N ILE A 197 -9.94 11.06 -1.15
CA ILE A 197 -11.04 11.67 -1.89
C ILE A 197 -11.70 10.61 -2.77
N CYS A 198 -13.00 10.42 -2.66
CA CYS A 198 -13.76 9.51 -3.54
C CYS A 198 -13.75 10.03 -4.98
N ILE A 199 -13.35 9.18 -5.93
CA ILE A 199 -13.34 9.51 -7.36
C ILE A 199 -14.45 8.83 -8.16
N GLY A 200 -15.17 7.91 -7.55
CA GLY A 200 -16.18 7.08 -8.18
C GLY A 200 -16.22 5.68 -7.59
N PHE A 201 -16.76 4.74 -8.37
CA PHE A 201 -17.00 3.37 -7.93
C PHE A 201 -16.51 2.38 -8.98
N ASP A 202 -16.05 1.22 -8.53
CA ASP A 202 -15.74 0.11 -9.41
C ASP A 202 -17.01 -0.53 -10.01
N GLN A 203 -16.83 -1.48 -10.92
CA GLN A 203 -17.95 -2.21 -11.56
C GLN A 203 -18.84 -2.98 -10.57
N LYS A 204 -18.37 -3.19 -9.33
CA LYS A 204 -19.11 -3.84 -8.24
C LYS A 204 -19.75 -2.83 -7.28
N GLY A 205 -19.69 -1.53 -7.60
CA GLY A 205 -20.21 -0.44 -6.78
C GLY A 205 -19.35 -0.15 -5.53
N LYS A 206 -18.10 -0.60 -5.46
CA LYS A 206 -17.21 -0.29 -4.36
C LYS A 206 -16.51 1.04 -4.61
N PRO A 207 -16.43 1.93 -3.60
CA PRO A 207 -15.82 3.24 -3.76
C PRO A 207 -14.30 3.15 -3.95
N LEU A 208 -13.79 4.07 -4.75
CA LEU A 208 -12.37 4.23 -5.06
C LEU A 208 -11.90 5.61 -4.59
N PHE A 209 -10.70 5.64 -4.00
CA PHE A 209 -10.17 6.81 -3.33
C PHE A 209 -8.82 7.23 -3.89
N LEU A 210 -8.70 8.51 -4.17
CA LEU A 210 -7.47 9.20 -4.56
C LEU A 210 -6.81 9.77 -3.31
N HIS A 211 -5.55 9.44 -3.06
CA HIS A 211 -4.84 9.85 -1.85
C HIS A 211 -3.32 9.85 -2.03
N CYS A 212 -2.63 10.68 -1.26
CA CYS A 212 -1.18 10.62 -1.13
C CYS A 212 -0.83 9.65 -0.01
N ALA A 213 -0.18 8.53 -0.34
CA ALA A 213 0.01 7.41 0.56
C ALA A 213 1.49 7.11 0.82
N SER A 214 1.86 7.02 2.10
CA SER A 214 3.23 6.69 2.52
C SER A 214 3.70 5.31 2.07
N SER A 215 2.78 4.34 1.97
CA SER A 215 3.08 2.98 1.52
C SER A 215 3.46 2.90 0.04
N PHE A 216 3.07 3.87 -0.76
CA PHE A 216 3.40 3.97 -2.18
C PHE A 216 4.40 5.08 -2.47
N ASP A 217 4.73 5.90 -1.46
CA ASP A 217 5.54 7.12 -1.61
C ASP A 217 5.01 8.03 -2.75
N ASN A 218 3.70 8.09 -2.92
CA ASN A 218 3.09 8.79 -4.05
C ASN A 218 1.59 9.05 -3.89
N VAL A 219 1.04 9.83 -4.84
CA VAL A 219 -0.40 9.97 -5.07
C VAL A 219 -0.87 8.79 -5.92
N VAL A 220 -1.87 8.08 -5.43
CA VAL A 220 -2.43 6.86 -6.03
C VAL A 220 -3.96 6.84 -5.91
N VAL A 221 -4.60 5.99 -6.71
CA VAL A 221 -6.00 5.62 -6.53
C VAL A 221 -6.08 4.16 -6.10
N THR A 222 -6.81 3.89 -5.02
CA THR A 222 -7.03 2.52 -4.52
C THR A 222 -8.49 2.30 -4.15
N GLY A 223 -8.87 1.04 -3.95
CA GLY A 223 -10.12 0.71 -3.26
C GLY A 223 -10.08 1.13 -1.78
N ALA A 224 -11.21 1.04 -1.09
CA ALA A 224 -11.29 1.34 0.34
C ALA A 224 -10.39 0.42 1.18
N GLY A 225 -10.28 -0.86 0.81
CA GLY A 225 -9.57 -1.86 1.60
C GLY A 225 -10.02 -1.85 3.05
N ASP A 226 -9.08 -2.08 3.97
CA ASP A 226 -9.29 -1.93 5.41
C ASP A 226 -8.91 -0.53 5.92
N ILE A 227 -8.54 0.39 5.03
CA ILE A 227 -8.04 1.72 5.37
C ILE A 227 -9.18 2.71 5.50
N PHE A 228 -10.00 2.87 4.46
CA PHE A 228 -11.07 3.86 4.48
C PHE A 228 -12.34 3.30 5.09
N ARG A 229 -12.59 3.66 6.37
CA ARG A 229 -13.69 3.10 7.18
C ARG A 229 -14.79 4.11 7.51
N TYR A 230 -14.49 5.41 7.43
CA TYR A 230 -15.39 6.49 7.84
C TYR A 230 -15.60 7.44 6.68
N ALA A 231 -16.76 7.35 6.03
CA ALA A 231 -17.15 8.24 4.94
C ALA A 231 -17.67 9.57 5.50
N ARG A 232 -17.21 10.67 4.91
CA ARG A 232 -17.56 12.02 5.35
C ARG A 232 -17.73 12.97 4.17
N ARG A 233 -18.69 13.90 4.29
CA ARG A 233 -18.94 14.94 3.30
C ARG A 233 -18.34 16.25 3.75
N PRO A 234 -17.44 16.88 2.98
CA PRO A 234 -16.95 18.22 3.25
C PRO A 234 -18.08 19.24 3.35
N LEU A 235 -18.10 20.05 4.42
CA LEU A 235 -19.12 21.08 4.62
C LEU A 235 -19.06 22.18 3.58
N ILE A 236 -17.91 22.42 2.98
CA ILE A 236 -17.71 23.41 1.92
C ILE A 236 -18.67 23.20 0.75
N TYR A 237 -19.05 21.96 0.43
CA TYR A 237 -20.00 21.68 -0.65
C TYR A 237 -21.42 22.15 -0.35
N SER A 238 -21.78 22.26 0.93
CA SER A 238 -23.08 22.79 1.35
C SER A 238 -23.08 24.32 1.44
N CYS A 239 -21.96 24.90 1.90
CA CYS A 239 -21.84 26.36 2.05
C CYS A 239 -21.97 27.11 0.72
N LEU A 240 -21.42 26.55 -0.36
CA LEU A 240 -21.44 27.21 -1.69
C LEU A 240 -22.79 27.13 -2.41
N LEU A 241 -23.66 26.20 -2.02
CA LEU A 241 -25.03 26.16 -2.55
C LEU A 241 -25.87 27.37 -2.09
N TYR A 242 -25.53 27.98 -0.95
CA TYR A 242 -26.23 29.16 -0.40
C TYR A 242 -25.68 30.51 -0.92
N THR A 243 -24.49 30.48 -1.56
CA THR A 243 -23.86 31.71 -2.09
C THR A 243 -24.07 31.95 -3.59
N SER A 244 -24.64 30.99 -4.31
CA SER A 244 -25.09 31.22 -5.69
C SER A 244 -26.28 32.17 -5.65
N PRO A 245 -26.23 33.33 -6.32
CA PRO A 245 -27.42 34.20 -6.43
C PRO A 245 -28.51 33.37 -7.10
N SER A 246 -29.67 33.31 -6.44
CA SER A 246 -30.90 32.82 -7.07
C SER A 246 -31.06 33.59 -8.38
N PRO A 247 -31.35 32.96 -9.54
CA PRO A 247 -31.75 33.66 -10.70
C PRO A 247 -32.98 34.49 -10.27
N ARG A 248 -32.81 35.79 -10.17
CA ARG A 248 -33.96 36.69 -10.04
C ARG A 248 -34.60 36.76 -11.40
N ASP A 249 -35.86 36.40 -11.41
CA ASP A 249 -36.83 36.60 -12.50
C ASP A 249 -36.74 37.98 -13.14
#